data_844e8fa808c27598c739151fde67fd6a
#
_entry.id   844e8fa808c27598c739151fde67fd6a
#
_cell.length_a   1.000
_cell.length_b   1.000
_cell.length_c   1.000
_cell.angle_alpha   90.00
_cell.angle_beta   90.00
_cell.angle_gamma   90.00
#
_symmetry.space_group_name_H-M   'P 1'
#
loop_
_entity.id
_entity.type
_entity.pdbx_description
1 polymer ?
#
loop_
_entity_poly.entity_id
_entity_poly.type
_entity_poly.pdbx_seq_one_letter_code
_entity_poly.pdbx_strand_id
1 'polypeptide(L)'
;MNATQPRPTVEPALAPVIRTATEPLEISQLRELLEEHHYLGAGRPAGHVLWQGAWERDPESGTDRLVAVFCWAGAAKRLKDRDEWIGWDAVTCANRLKLVVQLRRFVITDAHRRPNLASQCLGRALRELPAEWQHLHGFCPLLAESFHDPARHQGTLYKVTNWTPLGLTKGFRRHRADFYQDLESPKQLWVYPLQKNARALLSIPGELPEAHRAGIAETTCGARCALPVKTLRSLRDALREVDDPRGPKSRRHPISAMLTLICYGLLCGAPDVKSIWKKCGPLTPQQRAAVGLTRRHKESRLLLMPGYDAFNDLLNAIDPVSLARALNRWLIANSDLLPKTLAIDGKDLGGKGKLGSIVTLCHHATGAPLAMATYSGEKNDCELPVAQTLLEEVAGVLPNAIVTGDALHCQKKRR
;
A
#
# COMPACT_ATOMS: atom_id res chain seq x y z
N MET A 1 20.45 -70.25 -18.09
CA MET A 1 21.15 -68.96 -18.41
C MET A 1 20.11 -67.93 -18.86
N ASN A 2 19.69 -67.11 -17.95
CA ASN A 2 18.72 -66.02 -18.25
C ASN A 2 19.51 -64.80 -18.69
N ALA A 3 19.43 -64.41 -19.93
CA ALA A 3 20.02 -63.23 -20.48
C ALA A 3 19.18 -62.01 -19.96
N THR A 4 19.76 -61.22 -19.06
CA THR A 4 19.24 -59.95 -18.61
C THR A 4 19.30 -58.98 -19.78
N GLN A 5 18.15 -58.62 -20.35
CA GLN A 5 18.07 -57.54 -21.33
C GLN A 5 18.60 -56.23 -20.72
N PRO A 6 19.45 -55.46 -21.40
CA PRO A 6 19.89 -54.17 -20.93
C PRO A 6 18.67 -53.22 -20.86
N ARG A 7 18.50 -52.55 -19.71
CA ARG A 7 17.56 -51.46 -19.59
C ARG A 7 17.88 -50.38 -20.64
N PRO A 8 16.88 -49.87 -21.35
CA PRO A 8 17.11 -48.78 -22.29
C PRO A 8 17.74 -47.60 -21.53
N THR A 9 18.92 -47.17 -21.94
CA THR A 9 19.55 -45.93 -21.53
C THR A 9 18.69 -44.80 -22.04
N VAL A 10 17.77 -44.30 -21.17
CA VAL A 10 17.04 -43.03 -21.44
C VAL A 10 18.11 -41.96 -21.41
N GLU A 11 18.40 -41.35 -22.54
CA GLU A 11 19.22 -40.14 -22.59
C GLU A 11 18.64 -39.11 -21.58
N PRO A 12 19.50 -38.44 -20.79
CA PRO A 12 19.02 -37.48 -19.81
C PRO A 12 18.28 -36.39 -20.57
N ALA A 13 16.96 -36.32 -20.40
CA ALA A 13 16.16 -35.28 -20.98
C ALA A 13 16.79 -33.92 -20.64
N LEU A 14 17.09 -33.13 -21.66
CA LEU A 14 17.66 -31.78 -21.50
C LEU A 14 16.83 -31.01 -20.47
N ALA A 15 17.50 -30.48 -19.47
CA ALA A 15 16.84 -29.82 -18.38
C ALA A 15 16.10 -28.55 -18.87
N PRO A 16 14.87 -28.27 -18.39
CA PRO A 16 14.05 -27.16 -18.89
C PRO A 16 14.75 -25.81 -18.73
N VAL A 17 14.65 -24.95 -19.75
CA VAL A 17 15.16 -23.56 -19.76
C VAL A 17 14.02 -22.63 -19.38
N ILE A 18 14.28 -21.72 -18.45
CA ILE A 18 13.31 -20.68 -18.06
C ILE A 18 13.51 -19.47 -18.96
N ARG A 19 12.40 -18.90 -19.44
CA ARG A 19 12.39 -17.64 -20.19
C ARG A 19 11.33 -16.73 -19.60
N THR A 20 11.70 -15.48 -19.39
CA THR A 20 10.79 -14.43 -18.94
C THR A 20 10.11 -13.80 -20.15
N ALA A 21 8.78 -13.78 -20.15
CA ALA A 21 8.00 -13.14 -21.20
C ALA A 21 7.92 -11.64 -20.91
N THR A 22 8.33 -10.84 -21.90
CA THR A 22 8.28 -9.37 -21.84
C THR A 22 7.29 -8.80 -22.85
N GLU A 23 7.08 -9.49 -23.95
CA GLU A 23 6.20 -9.05 -25.01
C GLU A 23 4.73 -9.35 -24.68
N PRO A 24 3.80 -8.41 -25.00
CA PRO A 24 2.37 -8.60 -24.71
C PRO A 24 1.78 -9.88 -25.30
N LEU A 25 2.22 -10.29 -26.48
CA LEU A 25 1.76 -11.50 -27.14
C LEU A 25 2.21 -12.77 -26.39
N GLU A 26 3.47 -12.84 -25.96
CA GLU A 26 3.98 -13.96 -25.16
C GLU A 26 3.24 -14.07 -23.83
N ILE A 27 3.03 -12.93 -23.15
CA ILE A 27 2.27 -12.87 -21.90
C ILE A 27 0.84 -13.37 -22.12
N SER A 28 0.18 -13.01 -23.24
CA SER A 28 -1.15 -13.50 -23.55
C SER A 28 -1.19 -15.02 -23.73
N GLN A 29 -0.23 -15.57 -24.45
CA GLN A 29 -0.10 -17.02 -24.64
C GLN A 29 0.09 -17.77 -23.32
N LEU A 30 0.97 -17.28 -22.43
CA LEU A 30 1.16 -17.87 -21.10
C LEU A 30 -0.10 -17.79 -20.24
N ARG A 31 -0.87 -16.69 -20.35
CA ARG A 31 -2.14 -16.53 -19.64
C ARG A 31 -3.22 -17.47 -20.15
N GLU A 32 -3.32 -17.66 -21.45
CA GLU A 32 -4.27 -18.60 -22.07
C GLU A 32 -4.00 -20.02 -21.59
N LEU A 33 -2.74 -20.44 -21.57
CA LEU A 33 -2.36 -21.77 -21.03
C LEU A 33 -2.67 -21.93 -19.54
N LEU A 34 -2.51 -20.87 -18.73
CA LEU A 34 -2.95 -20.91 -17.34
C LEU A 34 -4.47 -20.96 -17.20
N GLU A 35 -5.20 -20.28 -18.06
CA GLU A 35 -6.67 -20.35 -18.06
C GLU A 35 -7.16 -21.75 -18.40
N GLU A 36 -6.52 -22.42 -19.35
CA GLU A 36 -6.89 -23.76 -19.79
C GLU A 36 -6.50 -24.85 -18.77
N HIS A 37 -5.27 -24.80 -18.24
CA HIS A 37 -4.71 -25.93 -17.48
C HIS A 37 -4.71 -25.74 -15.95
N HIS A 38 -4.91 -24.52 -15.44
CA HIS A 38 -4.88 -24.29 -14.00
C HIS A 38 -6.30 -24.15 -13.43
N TYR A 39 -6.64 -24.95 -12.40
CA TYR A 39 -7.99 -25.02 -11.79
C TYR A 39 -8.55 -23.68 -11.29
N LEU A 40 -7.71 -22.65 -11.07
CA LEU A 40 -8.11 -21.28 -10.72
C LEU A 40 -7.97 -20.29 -11.88
N GLY A 41 -7.63 -20.77 -13.08
CA GLY A 41 -7.31 -19.93 -14.23
C GLY A 41 -6.14 -18.96 -13.98
N ALA A 42 -5.89 -18.06 -14.92
CA ALA A 42 -4.84 -17.05 -14.80
C ALA A 42 -5.20 -15.97 -13.75
N GLY A 43 -6.46 -15.58 -13.69
CA GLY A 43 -6.96 -14.51 -12.83
C GLY A 43 -6.31 -13.16 -13.11
N ARG A 44 -6.47 -12.20 -12.18
CA ARG A 44 -5.84 -10.86 -12.28
C ARG A 44 -4.73 -10.74 -11.23
N PRO A 45 -3.44 -10.80 -11.61
CA PRO A 45 -2.34 -10.54 -10.69
C PRO A 45 -2.34 -9.06 -10.26
N ALA A 46 -1.79 -8.78 -9.07
CA ALA A 46 -1.72 -7.44 -8.50
C ALA A 46 -0.27 -7.05 -8.19
N GLY A 47 0.03 -5.76 -8.28
CA GLY A 47 1.37 -5.22 -8.05
C GLY A 47 2.32 -5.47 -9.23
N HIS A 48 3.59 -5.61 -8.93
CA HIS A 48 4.59 -6.03 -9.93
C HIS A 48 4.33 -7.48 -10.34
N VAL A 49 4.44 -7.77 -11.62
CA VAL A 49 4.11 -9.09 -12.19
C VAL A 49 5.24 -9.54 -13.10
N LEU A 50 5.62 -10.81 -12.98
CA LEU A 50 6.58 -11.44 -13.87
C LEU A 50 6.00 -12.78 -14.36
N TRP A 51 6.08 -12.99 -15.66
CA TRP A 51 5.62 -14.20 -16.34
C TRP A 51 6.82 -14.99 -16.83
N GLN A 52 6.88 -16.29 -16.51
CA GLN A 52 7.93 -17.18 -16.98
C GLN A 52 7.32 -18.42 -17.61
N GLY A 53 7.92 -18.85 -18.72
CA GLY A 53 7.73 -20.15 -19.32
C GLY A 53 8.93 -21.07 -19.06
N ALA A 54 8.70 -22.35 -18.82
CA ALA A 54 9.74 -23.37 -18.86
C ALA A 54 9.68 -24.11 -20.22
N TRP A 55 10.79 -24.15 -20.91
CA TRP A 55 10.90 -24.68 -22.26
C TRP A 55 11.85 -25.89 -22.31
N GLU A 56 11.49 -26.85 -23.07
CA GLU A 56 12.34 -28.03 -23.38
C GLU A 56 12.49 -28.16 -24.87
N ARG A 57 13.67 -28.58 -25.27
CA ARG A 57 13.92 -28.94 -26.66
C ARG A 57 13.31 -30.31 -26.94
N ASP A 58 12.45 -30.37 -27.92
CA ASP A 58 11.88 -31.62 -28.40
C ASP A 58 12.97 -32.40 -29.18
N PRO A 59 13.29 -33.61 -28.76
CA PRO A 59 14.39 -34.38 -29.42
C PRO A 59 14.05 -34.80 -30.83
N GLU A 60 12.77 -34.95 -31.19
CA GLU A 60 12.37 -35.45 -32.53
C GLU A 60 12.25 -34.27 -33.52
N SER A 61 11.58 -33.19 -33.14
CA SER A 61 11.37 -32.05 -34.02
C SER A 61 12.48 -31.02 -33.94
N GLY A 62 13.30 -31.01 -32.89
CA GLY A 62 14.32 -29.99 -32.64
C GLY A 62 13.74 -28.62 -32.29
N THR A 63 12.42 -28.50 -32.05
CA THR A 63 11.74 -27.27 -31.67
C THR A 63 11.65 -27.17 -30.16
N ASP A 64 11.58 -25.92 -29.65
CA ASP A 64 11.35 -25.67 -28.23
C ASP A 64 9.84 -25.76 -27.91
N ARG A 65 9.50 -26.56 -26.91
CA ARG A 65 8.13 -26.74 -26.43
C ARG A 65 7.96 -26.19 -25.04
N LEU A 66 6.87 -25.51 -24.77
CA LEU A 66 6.53 -24.96 -23.46
C LEU A 66 5.93 -26.05 -22.57
N VAL A 67 6.59 -26.36 -21.45
CA VAL A 67 6.20 -27.45 -20.54
C VAL A 67 5.63 -26.97 -19.23
N ALA A 68 5.91 -25.72 -18.82
CA ALA A 68 5.36 -25.13 -17.60
C ALA A 68 5.22 -23.63 -17.72
N VAL A 69 4.28 -23.07 -16.94
CA VAL A 69 4.02 -21.62 -16.84
C VAL A 69 4.02 -21.18 -15.39
N PHE A 70 4.66 -20.05 -15.12
CA PHE A 70 4.70 -19.38 -13.82
C PHE A 70 4.16 -17.97 -13.93
N CYS A 71 3.33 -17.58 -12.96
CA CYS A 71 2.94 -16.19 -12.72
C CYS A 71 3.37 -15.79 -11.33
N TRP A 72 4.36 -14.92 -11.25
CA TRP A 72 4.81 -14.27 -10.04
C TRP A 72 4.13 -12.91 -9.91
N ALA A 73 3.74 -12.52 -8.72
CA ALA A 73 3.04 -11.26 -8.47
C ALA A 73 3.39 -10.67 -7.11
N GLY A 74 2.87 -9.49 -6.80
CA GLY A 74 3.02 -8.89 -5.47
C GLY A 74 2.44 -9.76 -4.37
N ALA A 75 3.08 -9.75 -3.21
CA ALA A 75 2.72 -10.54 -2.03
C ALA A 75 1.34 -10.17 -1.46
N ALA A 76 0.73 -11.09 -0.73
CA ALA A 76 -0.48 -10.82 0.03
C ALA A 76 -0.21 -9.78 1.13
N LYS A 77 -1.10 -8.77 1.24
CA LYS A 77 -0.86 -7.61 2.13
C LYS A 77 -0.77 -7.96 3.62
N ARG A 78 -1.50 -8.98 4.09
CA ARG A 78 -1.58 -9.37 5.50
C ARG A 78 -1.62 -10.88 5.61
N LEU A 79 -0.56 -11.45 6.15
CA LEU A 79 -0.45 -12.89 6.44
C LEU A 79 0.22 -13.04 7.79
N LYS A 80 -0.59 -13.37 8.81
CA LYS A 80 -0.11 -13.48 10.20
C LYS A 80 1.11 -14.38 10.31
N ASP A 81 1.03 -15.60 9.80
CA ASP A 81 2.08 -16.61 9.95
C ASP A 81 3.37 -16.22 9.22
N ARG A 82 3.28 -15.57 8.04
CA ARG A 82 4.46 -15.01 7.35
C ARG A 82 5.08 -13.87 8.15
N ASP A 83 4.24 -12.94 8.63
CA ASP A 83 4.69 -11.74 9.32
C ASP A 83 5.37 -12.10 10.66
N GLU A 84 4.84 -13.10 11.38
CA GLU A 84 5.43 -13.67 12.58
C GLU A 84 6.74 -14.44 12.27
N TRP A 85 6.76 -15.23 11.18
CA TRP A 85 7.96 -15.97 10.77
C TRP A 85 9.09 -15.02 10.36
N ILE A 86 8.82 -13.94 9.63
CA ILE A 86 9.82 -12.92 9.29
C ILE A 86 10.26 -12.20 10.58
N GLY A 87 9.34 -11.88 11.49
CA GLY A 87 9.61 -11.17 12.74
C GLY A 87 9.69 -9.65 12.55
N TRP A 88 9.12 -9.12 11.47
CA TRP A 88 9.08 -7.68 11.25
C TRP A 88 7.94 -7.00 12.04
N ASP A 89 8.15 -5.75 12.40
CA ASP A 89 7.06 -4.90 12.85
C ASP A 89 6.20 -4.45 11.67
N ALA A 90 5.08 -3.85 11.97
CA ALA A 90 4.13 -3.47 10.93
C ALA A 90 4.61 -2.27 10.09
N VAL A 91 5.59 -1.47 10.53
CA VAL A 91 6.20 -0.39 9.74
C VAL A 91 7.18 -1.00 8.75
N THR A 92 8.06 -1.85 9.24
CA THR A 92 9.01 -2.60 8.42
C THR A 92 8.29 -3.46 7.39
N CYS A 93 7.19 -4.14 7.79
CA CYS A 93 6.32 -4.88 6.86
C CYS A 93 5.76 -3.98 5.74
N ALA A 94 5.20 -2.82 6.09
CA ALA A 94 4.63 -1.91 5.09
C ALA A 94 5.69 -1.41 4.10
N ASN A 95 6.91 -1.16 4.58
CA ASN A 95 8.01 -0.67 3.77
C ASN A 95 8.63 -1.75 2.88
N ARG A 96 8.72 -3.00 3.37
CA ARG A 96 9.47 -4.07 2.70
C ARG A 96 8.60 -5.15 2.06
N LEU A 97 7.28 -5.01 2.10
CA LEU A 97 6.37 -6.00 1.53
C LEU A 97 6.59 -6.23 0.02
N LYS A 98 7.04 -5.20 -0.73
CA LYS A 98 7.38 -5.34 -2.15
C LYS A 98 8.55 -6.29 -2.40
N LEU A 99 9.41 -6.51 -1.39
CA LEU A 99 10.52 -7.45 -1.47
C LEU A 99 10.09 -8.90 -1.26
N VAL A 100 8.81 -9.13 -1.01
CA VAL A 100 8.19 -10.46 -1.00
C VAL A 100 7.37 -10.61 -2.28
N VAL A 101 7.61 -11.70 -3.00
CA VAL A 101 6.89 -12.03 -4.24
C VAL A 101 6.06 -13.29 -4.05
N GLN A 102 4.91 -13.36 -4.67
CA GLN A 102 4.03 -14.52 -4.60
C GLN A 102 4.10 -15.33 -5.88
N LEU A 103 4.42 -16.63 -5.77
CA LEU A 103 4.10 -17.59 -6.82
C LEU A 103 2.58 -17.78 -6.86
N ARG A 104 1.93 -16.96 -7.67
CA ARG A 104 0.47 -16.91 -7.73
C ARG A 104 -0.12 -18.06 -8.49
N ARG A 105 0.56 -18.47 -9.57
CA ARG A 105 0.13 -19.58 -10.45
C ARG A 105 1.34 -20.34 -10.95
N PHE A 106 1.18 -21.64 -10.98
CA PHE A 106 2.14 -22.55 -11.57
C PHE A 106 1.37 -23.74 -12.13
N VAL A 107 1.67 -24.11 -13.35
CA VAL A 107 1.10 -25.30 -14.00
C VAL A 107 2.13 -25.97 -14.87
N ILE A 108 2.11 -27.29 -14.88
CA ILE A 108 2.73 -28.13 -15.92
C ILE A 108 1.64 -28.44 -16.93
N THR A 109 1.91 -28.23 -18.22
CA THR A 109 0.98 -28.61 -19.28
C THR A 109 0.75 -30.12 -19.29
N ASP A 110 -0.51 -30.56 -19.42
CA ASP A 110 -0.88 -31.98 -19.21
C ASP A 110 -0.14 -32.93 -20.12
N ALA A 111 0.14 -32.54 -21.36
CA ALA A 111 0.88 -33.34 -22.36
C ALA A 111 2.32 -33.66 -21.93
N HIS A 112 2.88 -32.97 -20.94
CA HIS A 112 4.30 -33.06 -20.58
C HIS A 112 4.54 -33.53 -19.14
N ARG A 113 3.51 -34.04 -18.46
CA ARG A 113 3.64 -34.54 -17.10
C ARG A 113 4.56 -35.74 -17.01
N ARG A 114 5.65 -35.61 -16.28
CA ARG A 114 6.58 -36.69 -15.94
C ARG A 114 7.16 -36.48 -14.54
N PRO A 115 7.72 -37.53 -13.90
CA PRO A 115 8.37 -37.42 -12.60
C PRO A 115 9.43 -36.32 -12.57
N ASN A 116 9.46 -35.55 -11.48
CA ASN A 116 10.41 -34.48 -11.18
C ASN A 116 10.39 -33.26 -12.11
N LEU A 117 9.61 -33.23 -13.18
CA LEU A 117 9.57 -32.06 -14.08
C LEU A 117 9.15 -30.77 -13.31
N ALA A 118 8.08 -30.83 -12.50
CA ALA A 118 7.61 -29.69 -11.74
C ALA A 118 8.68 -29.14 -10.80
N SER A 119 9.41 -29.99 -10.08
CA SER A 119 10.47 -29.56 -9.17
C SER A 119 11.69 -29.02 -9.91
N GLN A 120 12.03 -29.58 -11.06
CA GLN A 120 13.10 -29.07 -11.93
C GLN A 120 12.75 -27.67 -12.46
N CYS A 121 11.53 -27.48 -12.97
CA CYS A 121 11.05 -26.19 -13.46
C CYS A 121 11.01 -25.14 -12.33
N LEU A 122 10.41 -25.46 -11.18
CA LEU A 122 10.31 -24.53 -10.06
C LEU A 122 11.68 -24.17 -9.49
N GLY A 123 12.58 -25.15 -9.32
CA GLY A 123 13.94 -24.91 -8.83
C GLY A 123 14.77 -24.02 -9.73
N ARG A 124 14.56 -24.07 -11.06
CA ARG A 124 15.21 -23.16 -12.01
C ARG A 124 14.57 -21.79 -12.00
N ALA A 125 13.25 -21.72 -12.04
CA ALA A 125 12.53 -20.46 -11.97
C ALA A 125 12.92 -19.65 -10.72
N LEU A 126 13.05 -20.30 -9.56
CA LEU A 126 13.50 -19.66 -8.31
C LEU A 126 14.93 -19.12 -8.37
N ARG A 127 15.83 -19.78 -9.08
CA ARG A 127 17.23 -19.31 -9.25
C ARG A 127 17.31 -18.08 -10.13
N GLU A 128 16.51 -18.00 -11.16
CA GLU A 128 16.50 -16.88 -12.11
C GLU A 128 15.64 -15.72 -11.64
N LEU A 129 14.64 -15.98 -10.80
CA LEU A 129 13.66 -14.99 -10.33
C LEU A 129 14.28 -13.69 -9.80
N PRO A 130 15.33 -13.69 -8.95
CA PRO A 130 15.87 -12.43 -8.42
C PRO A 130 16.44 -11.52 -9.51
N ALA A 131 17.19 -12.08 -10.45
CA ALA A 131 17.81 -11.34 -11.55
C ALA A 131 16.75 -10.83 -12.54
N GLU A 132 15.82 -11.68 -12.94
CA GLU A 132 14.74 -11.34 -13.86
C GLU A 132 13.79 -10.29 -13.25
N TRP A 133 13.48 -10.43 -11.97
CA TRP A 133 12.68 -9.44 -11.26
C TRP A 133 13.39 -8.08 -11.15
N GLN A 134 14.70 -8.09 -10.88
CA GLN A 134 15.50 -6.87 -10.85
C GLN A 134 15.57 -6.22 -12.23
N HIS A 135 15.76 -6.99 -13.27
CA HIS A 135 15.79 -6.50 -14.64
C HIS A 135 14.47 -5.80 -15.02
N LEU A 136 13.34 -6.43 -14.67
CA LEU A 136 12.01 -5.93 -15.06
C LEU A 136 11.49 -4.81 -14.14
N HIS A 137 11.83 -4.83 -12.86
CA HIS A 137 11.22 -3.95 -11.84
C HIS A 137 12.22 -3.07 -11.10
N GLY A 138 13.52 -3.21 -11.36
CA GLY A 138 14.57 -2.37 -10.78
C GLY A 138 15.03 -2.75 -9.37
N PHE A 139 14.54 -3.85 -8.80
CA PHE A 139 14.97 -4.33 -7.47
C PHE A 139 14.91 -5.85 -7.34
N CYS A 140 15.79 -6.41 -6.49
CA CYS A 140 15.78 -7.84 -6.15
C CYS A 140 14.77 -8.13 -5.03
N PRO A 141 13.89 -9.15 -5.19
CA PRO A 141 13.08 -9.67 -4.08
C PRO A 141 13.93 -10.48 -3.11
N LEU A 142 13.46 -10.60 -1.86
CA LEU A 142 14.14 -11.33 -0.79
C LEU A 142 13.47 -12.66 -0.45
N LEU A 143 12.16 -12.75 -0.62
CA LEU A 143 11.35 -13.90 -0.22
C LEU A 143 10.33 -14.21 -1.30
N ALA A 144 10.14 -15.50 -1.59
CA ALA A 144 8.98 -15.97 -2.33
C ALA A 144 7.96 -16.59 -1.37
N GLU A 145 6.65 -16.34 -1.61
CA GLU A 145 5.55 -17.00 -0.93
C GLU A 145 4.66 -17.74 -1.92
N SER A 146 3.99 -18.79 -1.48
CA SER A 146 2.99 -19.50 -2.28
C SER A 146 1.94 -20.18 -1.42
N PHE A 147 0.85 -20.58 -2.05
CA PHE A 147 -0.27 -21.26 -1.40
C PHE A 147 -0.69 -22.48 -2.19
N HIS A 148 -1.01 -23.55 -1.48
CA HIS A 148 -1.74 -24.66 -2.07
C HIS A 148 -2.97 -25.02 -1.24
N ASP A 149 -3.95 -25.61 -1.89
CA ASP A 149 -5.13 -26.17 -1.27
C ASP A 149 -4.82 -27.60 -0.76
N PRO A 150 -4.78 -27.83 0.55
CA PRO A 150 -4.46 -29.16 1.09
C PRO A 150 -5.51 -30.22 0.79
N ALA A 151 -6.75 -29.82 0.45
CA ALA A 151 -7.77 -30.75 0.01
C ALA A 151 -7.50 -31.32 -1.39
N ARG A 152 -6.70 -30.61 -2.21
CA ARG A 152 -6.37 -30.99 -3.59
C ARG A 152 -4.96 -31.49 -3.77
N HIS A 153 -4.01 -31.00 -2.97
CA HIS A 153 -2.58 -31.23 -3.14
C HIS A 153 -1.88 -31.49 -1.82
N GLN A 154 -0.93 -32.40 -1.80
CA GLN A 154 -0.15 -32.75 -0.61
C GLN A 154 1.05 -31.82 -0.34
N GLY A 155 1.28 -30.82 -1.20
CA GLY A 155 2.39 -29.87 -1.08
C GLY A 155 3.77 -30.50 -1.36
N THR A 156 3.82 -31.70 -1.96
CA THR A 156 5.08 -32.44 -2.24
C THR A 156 6.07 -31.59 -3.04
N LEU A 157 5.58 -30.84 -4.02
CA LEU A 157 6.41 -29.94 -4.84
C LEU A 157 7.20 -28.94 -3.95
N TYR A 158 6.53 -28.29 -3.03
CA TYR A 158 7.16 -27.30 -2.13
C TYR A 158 8.17 -27.97 -1.18
N LYS A 159 7.85 -29.17 -0.68
CA LYS A 159 8.76 -29.92 0.19
C LYS A 159 10.07 -30.29 -0.53
N VAL A 160 9.98 -30.82 -1.74
CA VAL A 160 11.17 -31.26 -2.50
C VAL A 160 11.97 -30.09 -3.09
N THR A 161 11.40 -28.90 -3.16
CA THR A 161 12.09 -27.67 -3.58
C THR A 161 12.48 -26.78 -2.40
N ASN A 162 12.51 -27.33 -1.17
CA ASN A 162 13.01 -26.70 0.06
C ASN A 162 12.23 -25.45 0.51
N TRP A 163 10.93 -25.39 0.23
CA TRP A 163 10.07 -24.38 0.81
C TRP A 163 9.72 -24.73 2.27
N THR A 164 9.55 -23.71 3.07
CA THR A 164 9.14 -23.84 4.48
C THR A 164 7.63 -23.67 4.62
N PRO A 165 6.89 -24.66 5.16
CA PRO A 165 5.47 -24.49 5.47
C PRO A 165 5.31 -23.63 6.72
N LEU A 166 4.36 -22.69 6.72
CA LEU A 166 4.14 -21.81 7.88
C LEU A 166 2.81 -22.10 8.59
N GLY A 167 1.70 -22.09 7.90
CA GLY A 167 0.42 -22.28 8.52
C GLY A 167 -0.72 -22.28 7.50
N LEU A 168 -1.95 -22.46 8.02
CA LEU A 168 -3.15 -22.43 7.20
C LEU A 168 -3.76 -21.03 7.21
N THR A 169 -4.12 -20.52 6.05
CA THR A 169 -4.90 -19.28 5.94
C THR A 169 -6.30 -19.48 6.48
N LYS A 170 -6.98 -18.39 6.84
CA LYS A 170 -8.36 -18.44 7.35
C LYS A 170 -9.42 -18.77 6.29
N GLY A 171 -9.04 -19.04 5.04
CA GLY A 171 -9.98 -19.37 3.97
C GLY A 171 -10.70 -18.17 3.34
N PHE A 172 -10.45 -16.95 3.76
CA PHE A 172 -11.12 -15.77 3.22
C PHE A 172 -10.62 -15.36 1.84
N ARG A 173 -11.53 -15.04 0.94
CA ARG A 173 -11.25 -14.40 -0.34
C ARG A 173 -11.66 -12.93 -0.32
N ARG A 174 -10.78 -12.04 -0.76
CA ARG A 174 -11.13 -10.63 -0.95
C ARG A 174 -12.08 -10.48 -2.15
N HIS A 175 -13.29 -9.99 -1.90
CA HIS A 175 -14.28 -9.75 -2.96
C HIS A 175 -14.21 -8.31 -3.49
N ARG A 176 -14.13 -7.31 -2.58
CA ARG A 176 -13.97 -5.87 -2.86
C ARG A 176 -12.96 -5.27 -1.87
N ALA A 177 -12.65 -3.99 -1.99
CA ALA A 177 -11.62 -3.32 -1.19
C ALA A 177 -11.67 -3.65 0.32
N ASP A 178 -12.87 -3.77 0.90
CA ASP A 178 -13.09 -4.04 2.32
C ASP A 178 -14.03 -5.24 2.60
N PHE A 179 -14.39 -5.99 1.57
CA PHE A 179 -15.31 -7.11 1.71
C PHE A 179 -14.58 -8.44 1.48
N TYR A 180 -14.58 -9.29 2.51
CA TYR A 180 -14.02 -10.64 2.47
C TYR A 180 -15.17 -11.66 2.51
N GLN A 181 -15.13 -12.60 1.57
CA GLN A 181 -16.02 -13.75 1.56
C GLN A 181 -15.29 -14.91 2.21
N ASP A 182 -15.90 -15.53 3.21
CA ASP A 182 -15.44 -16.80 3.75
C ASP A 182 -15.79 -17.90 2.75
N LEU A 183 -14.78 -18.58 2.24
CA LEU A 183 -14.92 -19.71 1.31
C LEU A 183 -14.72 -21.05 2.02
N GLU A 184 -14.49 -21.03 3.36
CA GLU A 184 -14.17 -22.22 4.16
C GLU A 184 -13.09 -23.13 3.54
N SER A 185 -12.18 -22.51 2.75
CA SER A 185 -11.11 -23.20 2.04
C SER A 185 -9.75 -22.67 2.49
N PRO A 186 -9.25 -23.08 3.66
CA PRO A 186 -7.94 -22.70 4.15
C PRO A 186 -6.86 -23.25 3.22
N LYS A 187 -5.84 -22.43 2.96
CA LYS A 187 -4.70 -22.80 2.12
C LYS A 187 -3.43 -22.87 2.96
N GLN A 188 -2.61 -23.87 2.70
CA GLN A 188 -1.28 -23.98 3.28
C GLN A 188 -0.38 -22.91 2.69
N LEU A 189 0.19 -22.08 3.55
CA LEU A 189 1.19 -21.06 3.20
C LEU A 189 2.58 -21.68 3.18
N TRP A 190 3.36 -21.33 2.17
CA TRP A 190 4.76 -21.69 2.01
C TRP A 190 5.59 -20.47 1.74
N VAL A 191 6.84 -20.48 2.25
CA VAL A 191 7.82 -19.43 1.97
C VAL A 191 9.15 -20.04 1.53
N TYR A 192 9.86 -19.30 0.67
CA TYR A 192 11.18 -19.68 0.18
C TYR A 192 12.11 -18.46 0.21
N PRO A 193 13.15 -18.42 1.07
CA PRO A 193 14.16 -17.38 1.06
C PRO A 193 14.96 -17.41 -0.26
N LEU A 194 14.95 -16.29 -0.98
CA LEU A 194 15.69 -16.16 -2.24
C LEU A 194 17.19 -15.93 -2.02
N GLN A 195 17.58 -15.61 -0.78
CA GLN A 195 18.98 -15.57 -0.32
C GLN A 195 19.08 -15.92 1.16
N LYS A 196 20.27 -16.35 1.60
CA LYS A 196 20.48 -16.89 2.97
C LYS A 196 20.06 -15.95 4.11
N ASN A 197 20.29 -14.64 3.96
CA ASN A 197 19.99 -13.63 4.96
C ASN A 197 18.65 -12.90 4.71
N ALA A 198 17.80 -13.40 3.84
CA ALA A 198 16.53 -12.78 3.45
C ALA A 198 15.66 -12.38 4.65
N ARG A 199 15.50 -13.29 5.63
CA ARG A 199 14.72 -13.04 6.83
C ARG A 199 15.29 -11.88 7.66
N ALA A 200 16.59 -11.83 7.87
CA ALA A 200 17.25 -10.74 8.58
C ALA A 200 17.08 -9.39 7.85
N LEU A 201 17.29 -9.39 6.52
CA LEU A 201 17.09 -8.19 5.70
C LEU A 201 15.61 -7.72 5.68
N LEU A 202 14.66 -8.62 5.88
CA LEU A 202 13.24 -8.25 5.96
C LEU A 202 12.85 -7.72 7.34
N SER A 203 13.45 -8.22 8.44
CA SER A 203 13.02 -7.93 9.81
C SER A 203 13.80 -6.80 10.50
N ILE A 204 15.11 -6.66 10.24
CA ILE A 204 15.95 -5.68 10.95
C ILE A 204 15.76 -4.29 10.34
N PRO A 205 15.37 -3.26 11.11
CA PRO A 205 15.32 -1.88 10.64
C PRO A 205 16.71 -1.40 10.19
N GLY A 206 16.75 -0.55 9.16
CA GLY A 206 18.00 0.02 8.66
C GLY A 206 18.06 0.02 7.13
N GLU A 207 19.18 0.48 6.60
CA GLU A 207 19.41 0.50 5.16
C GLU A 207 19.58 -0.91 4.59
N LEU A 208 18.95 -1.14 3.46
CA LEU A 208 19.12 -2.36 2.68
C LEU A 208 20.25 -2.20 1.64
N PRO A 209 20.89 -3.31 1.22
CA PRO A 209 21.76 -3.31 0.06
C PRO A 209 21.08 -2.67 -1.16
N GLU A 210 21.85 -2.04 -2.02
CA GLU A 210 21.37 -1.27 -3.17
C GLU A 210 20.40 -2.05 -4.05
N ALA A 211 20.67 -3.32 -4.30
CA ALA A 211 19.81 -4.19 -5.10
C ALA A 211 18.34 -4.28 -4.61
N HIS A 212 18.08 -3.96 -3.35
CA HIS A 212 16.75 -4.06 -2.74
C HIS A 212 16.09 -2.70 -2.50
N ARG A 213 16.85 -1.57 -2.58
CA ARG A 213 16.38 -0.24 -2.17
C ARG A 213 15.17 0.24 -2.95
N ALA A 214 15.14 0.05 -4.26
CA ALA A 214 14.00 0.45 -5.09
C ALA A 214 12.71 -0.36 -4.80
N GLY A 215 12.83 -1.51 -4.16
CA GLY A 215 11.70 -2.30 -3.67
C GLY A 215 11.15 -1.85 -2.32
N ILE A 216 11.85 -0.93 -1.63
CA ILE A 216 11.29 -0.28 -0.45
C ILE A 216 10.18 0.62 -0.96
N ALA A 217 8.96 0.43 -0.44
CA ALA A 217 7.96 1.45 -0.64
C ALA A 217 8.55 2.73 -0.02
N GLU A 218 8.83 3.72 -0.84
CA GLU A 218 8.94 5.07 -0.30
C GLU A 218 7.69 5.28 0.52
N THR A 219 7.84 5.28 1.81
CA THR A 219 6.80 5.74 2.71
C THR A 219 6.72 7.24 2.52
N THR A 220 6.20 7.67 1.38
CA THR A 220 5.50 8.93 1.37
C THR A 220 4.49 8.77 2.47
N CYS A 221 4.79 9.25 3.63
CA CYS A 221 4.01 9.56 4.81
C CYS A 221 2.65 8.86 5.02
N GLY A 222 2.35 7.78 4.33
CA GLY A 222 1.08 7.06 4.35
C GLY A 222 1.04 5.88 5.32
N ALA A 223 2.20 5.43 5.82
CA ALA A 223 2.26 4.35 6.77
C ALA A 223 2.77 4.90 8.10
N ARG A 224 1.84 5.24 8.98
CA ARG A 224 2.09 5.55 10.38
C ARG A 224 3.03 6.73 10.59
N CYS A 225 2.57 7.92 10.27
CA CYS A 225 3.02 9.08 11.00
C CYS A 225 2.62 8.82 12.47
N ALA A 226 3.51 8.21 13.24
CA ALA A 226 3.37 8.21 14.68
C ALA A 226 3.65 9.64 15.14
N LEU A 227 2.65 10.51 15.02
CA LEU A 227 2.77 11.87 15.49
C LEU A 227 3.18 11.82 16.96
N PRO A 228 4.30 12.43 17.35
CA PRO A 228 4.71 12.50 18.74
C PRO A 228 3.60 13.08 19.61
N VAL A 229 3.54 12.70 20.87
CA VAL A 229 2.55 13.23 21.82
C VAL A 229 2.57 14.77 21.86
N LYS A 230 3.76 15.37 21.75
CA LYS A 230 3.93 16.85 21.69
C LYS A 230 3.18 17.44 20.48
N THR A 231 3.33 16.85 19.30
CA THR A 231 2.67 17.30 18.07
C THR A 231 1.16 17.11 18.13
N LEU A 232 0.67 16.01 18.69
CA LEU A 232 -0.76 15.80 18.90
C LEU A 232 -1.38 16.84 19.85
N ARG A 233 -0.65 17.23 20.90
CA ARG A 233 -1.09 18.29 21.83
C ARG A 233 -1.12 19.65 21.13
N SER A 234 -0.07 20.00 20.41
CA SER A 234 0.03 21.25 19.66
C SER A 234 -1.12 21.38 18.63
N LEU A 235 -1.38 20.33 17.86
CA LEU A 235 -2.49 20.31 16.90
C LEU A 235 -3.85 20.43 17.61
N ARG A 236 -4.07 19.69 18.70
CA ARG A 236 -5.30 19.80 19.50
C ARG A 236 -5.53 21.22 20.01
N ASP A 237 -4.46 21.86 20.50
CA ASP A 237 -4.58 23.20 21.09
C ASP A 237 -4.93 24.25 20.02
N ALA A 238 -4.38 24.15 18.81
CA ALA A 238 -4.77 24.97 17.67
C ALA A 238 -6.24 24.75 17.24
N LEU A 239 -6.74 23.54 17.33
CA LEU A 239 -8.11 23.18 16.94
C LEU A 239 -9.18 23.50 18.02
N ARG A 240 -8.80 24.08 19.17
CA ARG A 240 -9.75 24.51 20.21
C ARG A 240 -10.60 25.71 19.81
N GLU A 241 -10.08 26.50 18.88
CA GLU A 241 -10.74 27.73 18.43
C GLU A 241 -11.83 27.48 17.39
N VAL A 242 -11.96 26.22 16.91
CA VAL A 242 -13.01 25.86 15.97
C VAL A 242 -14.34 25.71 16.68
N ASP A 243 -15.36 26.36 16.19
CA ASP A 243 -16.71 26.29 16.73
C ASP A 243 -17.30 24.90 16.61
N ASP A 244 -17.94 24.41 17.68
CA ASP A 244 -18.56 23.08 17.70
C ASP A 244 -20.01 23.14 17.19
N PRO A 245 -20.28 22.71 15.95
CA PRO A 245 -21.63 22.78 15.38
C PRO A 245 -22.58 21.75 15.96
N ARG A 246 -22.08 20.82 16.77
CA ARG A 246 -22.89 19.72 17.33
C ARG A 246 -23.75 20.19 18.47
N GLY A 247 -24.96 19.66 18.57
CA GLY A 247 -25.83 19.89 19.71
C GLY A 247 -25.27 19.33 21.03
N PRO A 248 -25.69 19.83 22.20
CA PRO A 248 -25.12 19.45 23.51
C PRO A 248 -25.11 17.93 23.78
N LYS A 249 -26.13 17.23 23.35
CA LYS A 249 -26.20 15.73 23.50
C LYS A 249 -25.18 14.97 22.71
N SER A 250 -24.65 15.53 21.61
CA SER A 250 -23.66 14.91 20.70
C SER A 250 -22.22 15.28 21.07
N ARG A 251 -21.99 16.22 22.00
CA ARG A 251 -20.66 16.65 22.46
C ARG A 251 -20.03 15.73 23.49
N ARG A 252 -20.08 14.41 23.24
CA ARG A 252 -19.48 13.41 24.16
C ARG A 252 -17.96 13.48 24.23
N HIS A 253 -17.31 14.02 23.22
CA HIS A 253 -15.88 14.30 23.12
C HIS A 253 -15.68 15.72 22.65
N PRO A 254 -14.66 16.46 23.18
CA PRO A 254 -14.36 17.82 22.73
C PRO A 254 -14.15 17.87 21.21
N ILE A 255 -14.59 18.95 20.56
CA ILE A 255 -14.40 19.11 19.11
C ILE A 255 -12.92 19.06 18.73
N SER A 256 -12.05 19.72 19.51
CA SER A 256 -10.61 19.68 19.28
C SER A 256 -10.04 18.25 19.29
N ALA A 257 -10.54 17.37 20.16
CA ALA A 257 -10.14 15.98 20.18
C ALA A 257 -10.61 15.23 18.91
N MET A 258 -11.86 15.45 18.49
CA MET A 258 -12.42 14.87 17.29
C MET A 258 -11.66 15.29 16.03
N LEU A 259 -11.40 16.60 15.89
CA LEU A 259 -10.67 17.15 14.76
C LEU A 259 -9.21 16.69 14.74
N THR A 260 -8.56 16.61 15.92
CA THR A 260 -7.19 16.05 16.02
C THR A 260 -7.13 14.60 15.56
N LEU A 261 -8.14 13.79 15.88
CA LEU A 261 -8.23 12.41 15.39
C LEU A 261 -8.43 12.35 13.87
N ILE A 262 -9.24 13.25 13.31
CA ILE A 262 -9.46 13.35 11.86
C ILE A 262 -8.14 13.71 11.16
N CYS A 263 -7.47 14.77 11.61
CA CYS A 263 -6.16 15.17 11.09
C CYS A 263 -5.12 14.04 11.21
N TYR A 264 -5.07 13.38 12.36
CA TYR A 264 -4.19 12.22 12.54
C TYR A 264 -4.47 11.11 11.52
N GLY A 265 -5.73 10.75 11.31
CA GLY A 265 -6.13 9.75 10.32
C GLY A 265 -5.73 10.13 8.89
N LEU A 266 -5.94 11.40 8.51
CA LEU A 266 -5.54 11.94 7.20
C LEU A 266 -4.02 11.92 7.02
N LEU A 267 -3.25 12.38 8.01
CA LEU A 267 -1.78 12.33 8.02
C LEU A 267 -1.24 10.89 7.96
N CYS A 268 -2.02 9.92 8.46
CA CYS A 268 -1.74 8.49 8.28
C CYS A 268 -2.20 7.93 6.92
N GLY A 269 -2.58 8.79 5.97
CA GLY A 269 -2.99 8.40 4.61
C GLY A 269 -4.36 7.73 4.53
N ALA A 270 -5.30 8.09 5.42
CA ALA A 270 -6.68 7.61 5.33
C ALA A 270 -7.42 8.33 4.19
N PRO A 271 -7.98 7.61 3.19
CA PRO A 271 -8.67 8.23 2.06
C PRO A 271 -10.14 8.56 2.33
N ASP A 272 -10.72 8.09 3.41
CA ASP A 272 -12.14 8.22 3.74
C ASP A 272 -12.37 8.16 5.26
N VAL A 273 -13.57 8.56 5.69
CA VAL A 273 -13.97 8.65 7.11
C VAL A 273 -13.84 7.31 7.83
N LYS A 274 -14.17 6.22 7.18
CA LYS A 274 -14.07 4.87 7.76
C LYS A 274 -12.62 4.46 7.99
N SER A 275 -11.75 4.84 7.06
CA SER A 275 -10.30 4.63 7.18
C SER A 275 -9.69 5.51 8.26
N ILE A 276 -10.12 6.78 8.41
CA ILE A 276 -9.76 7.66 9.53
C ILE A 276 -10.09 6.98 10.86
N TRP A 277 -11.34 6.57 11.04
CA TRP A 277 -11.78 5.91 12.26
C TRP A 277 -10.95 4.64 12.57
N LYS A 278 -10.68 3.80 11.57
CA LYS A 278 -9.84 2.61 11.73
C LYS A 278 -8.39 2.94 12.10
N LYS A 279 -7.81 3.99 11.53
CA LYS A 279 -6.44 4.43 11.83
C LYS A 279 -6.30 4.94 13.27
N CYS A 280 -7.34 5.55 13.82
CA CYS A 280 -7.37 6.03 15.20
C CYS A 280 -7.50 4.91 16.23
N GLY A 281 -8.05 3.75 15.87
CA GLY A 281 -8.26 2.62 16.80
C GLY A 281 -7.02 2.20 17.60
N PRO A 282 -5.84 2.02 16.96
CA PRO A 282 -4.61 1.59 17.60
C PRO A 282 -3.91 2.62 18.50
N LEU A 283 -4.45 3.84 18.65
CA LEU A 283 -3.83 4.86 19.50
C LEU A 283 -3.62 4.35 20.92
N THR A 284 -2.40 4.55 21.43
CA THR A 284 -2.04 4.20 22.80
C THR A 284 -2.81 5.04 23.83
N PRO A 285 -2.93 4.61 25.09
CA PRO A 285 -3.57 5.41 26.12
C PRO A 285 -2.97 6.82 26.26
N GLN A 286 -1.65 6.96 26.09
CA GLN A 286 -0.96 8.25 26.12
C GLN A 286 -1.35 9.14 24.95
N GLN A 287 -1.42 8.59 23.74
CA GLN A 287 -1.87 9.32 22.54
C GLN A 287 -3.34 9.71 22.66
N ARG A 288 -4.21 8.82 23.16
CA ARG A 288 -5.63 9.14 23.43
C ARG A 288 -5.79 10.28 24.42
N ALA A 289 -4.98 10.33 25.45
CA ALA A 289 -4.96 11.46 26.39
C ALA A 289 -4.42 12.73 25.73
N ALA A 290 -3.38 12.62 24.88
CA ALA A 290 -2.78 13.76 24.18
C ALA A 290 -3.77 14.45 23.21
N VAL A 291 -4.57 13.68 22.48
CA VAL A 291 -5.64 14.22 21.60
C VAL A 291 -6.82 14.81 22.41
N GLY A 292 -6.87 14.59 23.72
CA GLY A 292 -7.86 15.18 24.61
C GLY A 292 -9.16 14.40 24.74
N LEU A 293 -9.13 13.09 24.52
CA LEU A 293 -10.29 12.25 24.82
C LEU A 293 -10.60 12.25 26.33
N THR A 294 -11.85 12.43 26.68
CA THR A 294 -12.28 12.57 28.08
C THR A 294 -13.12 11.41 28.58
N ARG A 295 -13.91 10.81 27.70
CA ARG A 295 -14.82 9.72 28.08
C ARG A 295 -14.06 8.43 28.36
N ARG A 296 -14.37 7.80 29.51
CA ARG A 296 -13.74 6.55 29.94
C ARG A 296 -14.73 5.39 29.98
N HIS A 297 -14.22 4.21 29.70
CA HIS A 297 -14.97 2.97 29.92
C HIS A 297 -15.21 2.79 31.43
N LYS A 298 -16.40 2.33 31.81
CA LYS A 298 -16.80 2.25 33.23
C LYS A 298 -15.88 1.36 34.06
N GLU A 299 -15.54 0.18 33.55
CA GLU A 299 -14.76 -0.84 34.26
C GLU A 299 -13.24 -0.68 34.03
N SER A 300 -12.80 -0.69 32.76
CA SER A 300 -11.37 -0.65 32.44
C SER A 300 -10.73 0.71 32.59
N ARG A 301 -11.53 1.78 32.80
CA ARG A 301 -11.08 3.19 32.90
C ARG A 301 -10.30 3.69 31.67
N LEU A 302 -10.22 2.89 30.60
CA LEU A 302 -9.56 3.29 29.36
C LEU A 302 -10.34 4.40 28.65
N LEU A 303 -9.61 5.32 28.03
CA LEU A 303 -10.21 6.38 27.20
C LEU A 303 -10.90 5.76 25.98
N LEU A 304 -12.19 6.03 25.83
CA LEU A 304 -13.00 5.52 24.74
C LEU A 304 -12.74 6.31 23.46
N MET A 305 -12.67 5.60 22.36
CA MET A 305 -12.67 6.20 21.03
C MET A 305 -14.08 6.58 20.61
N PRO A 306 -14.25 7.69 19.86
CA PRO A 306 -15.52 8.02 19.23
C PRO A 306 -15.97 6.91 18.25
N GLY A 307 -17.29 6.73 18.12
CA GLY A 307 -17.86 5.86 17.09
C GLY A 307 -17.70 6.45 15.69
N TYR A 308 -17.82 5.61 14.67
CA TYR A 308 -17.73 6.02 13.26
C TYR A 308 -18.70 7.16 12.90
N ASP A 309 -19.96 7.05 13.31
CA ASP A 309 -21.01 8.05 13.00
C ASP A 309 -20.65 9.43 13.54
N ALA A 310 -20.00 9.52 14.72
CA ALA A 310 -19.58 10.77 15.28
C ALA A 310 -18.55 11.54 14.43
N PHE A 311 -17.68 10.82 13.68
CA PHE A 311 -16.77 11.42 12.72
C PHE A 311 -17.51 11.94 11.49
N ASN A 312 -18.42 11.13 10.97
CA ASN A 312 -19.20 11.48 9.79
C ASN A 312 -20.12 12.69 10.04
N ASP A 313 -20.84 12.68 11.15
CA ASP A 313 -21.74 13.79 11.53
C ASP A 313 -20.97 15.10 11.76
N LEU A 314 -19.80 15.04 12.39
CA LEU A 314 -18.97 16.22 12.59
C LEU A 314 -18.48 16.80 11.26
N LEU A 315 -17.97 15.96 10.36
CA LEU A 315 -17.43 16.40 9.07
C LEU A 315 -18.52 17.01 8.16
N ASN A 316 -19.75 16.54 8.27
CA ASN A 316 -20.88 17.09 7.52
C ASN A 316 -21.41 18.44 8.09
N ALA A 317 -21.11 18.74 9.36
CA ALA A 317 -21.65 19.91 10.04
C ALA A 317 -20.62 21.04 10.27
N ILE A 318 -19.32 20.72 10.23
CA ILE A 318 -18.26 21.69 10.54
C ILE A 318 -18.19 22.81 9.52
N ASP A 319 -17.89 24.01 9.99
CA ASP A 319 -17.54 25.14 9.14
C ASP A 319 -16.13 24.98 8.59
N PRO A 320 -15.97 24.81 7.25
CA PRO A 320 -14.68 24.60 6.63
C PRO A 320 -13.75 25.82 6.74
N VAL A 321 -14.27 27.03 6.78
CA VAL A 321 -13.47 28.27 6.89
C VAL A 321 -12.82 28.37 8.27
N SER A 322 -13.59 28.12 9.32
CA SER A 322 -13.07 28.08 10.69
C SER A 322 -11.98 27.00 10.87
N LEU A 323 -12.23 25.82 10.33
CA LEU A 323 -11.25 24.73 10.36
C LEU A 323 -9.97 25.07 9.60
N ALA A 324 -10.08 25.59 8.37
CA ALA A 324 -8.92 25.97 7.56
C ALA A 324 -8.07 27.02 8.27
N ARG A 325 -8.69 28.04 8.87
CA ARG A 325 -7.99 29.09 9.63
C ARG A 325 -7.20 28.51 10.82
N ALA A 326 -7.78 27.60 11.58
CA ALA A 326 -7.09 26.96 12.70
C ALA A 326 -5.91 26.10 12.23
N LEU A 327 -6.06 25.35 11.14
CA LEU A 327 -4.99 24.53 10.54
C LEU A 327 -3.87 25.39 9.95
N ASN A 328 -4.19 26.51 9.28
CA ASN A 328 -3.21 27.42 8.72
C ASN A 328 -2.32 28.00 9.83
N ARG A 329 -2.90 28.47 10.93
CA ARG A 329 -2.13 28.95 12.08
C ARG A 329 -1.20 27.89 12.65
N TRP A 330 -1.68 26.65 12.75
CA TRP A 330 -0.86 25.55 13.24
C TRP A 330 0.29 25.20 12.30
N LEU A 331 0.03 25.14 10.99
CA LEU A 331 1.06 24.84 9.97
C LEU A 331 2.15 25.92 9.98
N ILE A 332 1.78 27.20 10.01
CA ILE A 332 2.71 28.33 10.07
C ILE A 332 3.56 28.27 11.35
N ALA A 333 2.94 28.01 12.50
CA ALA A 333 3.65 27.95 13.79
C ALA A 333 4.60 26.75 13.95
N ASN A 334 4.44 25.71 13.11
CA ASN A 334 5.24 24.50 13.16
C ASN A 334 6.13 24.28 11.91
N SER A 335 6.20 25.26 11.02
CA SER A 335 7.14 25.21 9.89
C SER A 335 8.52 25.70 10.36
N ASP A 336 9.49 24.79 10.44
CA ASP A 336 10.87 25.11 10.88
C ASP A 336 11.63 26.00 9.89
N LEU A 337 11.17 26.10 8.66
CA LEU A 337 11.73 26.94 7.60
C LEU A 337 10.59 27.57 6.81
N LEU A 338 10.34 28.85 7.03
CA LEU A 338 9.43 29.63 6.19
C LEU A 338 9.98 29.72 4.76
N PRO A 339 9.30 29.19 3.75
CA PRO A 339 9.80 29.13 2.40
C PRO A 339 9.84 30.53 1.78
N LYS A 340 10.92 30.83 1.04
CA LYS A 340 11.05 32.07 0.29
C LYS A 340 10.24 32.09 -1.00
N THR A 341 9.83 30.92 -1.48
CA THR A 341 9.08 30.76 -2.73
C THR A 341 7.82 29.92 -2.50
N LEU A 342 6.70 30.46 -2.94
CA LEU A 342 5.38 29.88 -2.78
C LEU A 342 4.70 29.73 -4.13
N ALA A 343 3.82 28.76 -4.25
CA ALA A 343 2.89 28.62 -5.37
C ALA A 343 1.46 28.73 -4.86
N ILE A 344 0.62 29.47 -5.55
CA ILE A 344 -0.81 29.55 -5.28
C ILE A 344 -1.56 28.93 -6.43
N ASP A 345 -2.54 28.08 -6.10
CA ASP A 345 -3.36 27.38 -7.08
C ASP A 345 -4.76 27.15 -6.54
N GLY A 346 -5.74 27.38 -7.40
CA GLY A 346 -7.14 27.12 -7.14
C GLY A 346 -7.58 25.77 -7.71
N LYS A 347 -8.37 25.02 -6.98
CA LYS A 347 -8.90 23.74 -7.43
C LYS A 347 -10.40 23.65 -7.18
N ASP A 348 -11.14 23.37 -8.24
CA ASP A 348 -12.55 23.00 -8.13
C ASP A 348 -12.63 21.55 -7.62
N LEU A 349 -13.33 21.35 -6.52
CA LEU A 349 -13.48 20.03 -5.90
C LEU A 349 -14.59 19.19 -6.54
N GLY A 350 -15.29 19.76 -7.54
CA GLY A 350 -16.22 19.04 -8.40
C GLY A 350 -17.22 18.19 -7.62
N GLY A 351 -18.28 18.77 -7.07
CA GLY A 351 -19.27 18.01 -6.34
C GLY A 351 -20.53 18.80 -6.01
N LYS A 352 -21.64 18.10 -5.81
CA LYS A 352 -22.91 18.67 -5.33
C LYS A 352 -22.88 19.01 -3.83
N GLY A 353 -21.70 19.30 -3.25
CA GLY A 353 -21.50 19.57 -1.83
C GLY A 353 -21.29 21.06 -1.49
N LYS A 354 -21.32 21.39 -0.21
CA LYS A 354 -21.14 22.75 0.34
C LYS A 354 -19.72 23.32 0.17
N LEU A 355 -18.74 22.52 -0.21
CA LEU A 355 -17.36 22.91 -0.47
C LEU A 355 -17.20 23.01 -1.99
N GLY A 356 -17.40 24.21 -2.55
CA GLY A 356 -17.31 24.46 -3.98
C GLY A 356 -15.89 24.26 -4.51
N SER A 357 -14.94 25.00 -4.00
CA SER A 357 -13.56 25.03 -4.50
C SER A 357 -12.59 25.45 -3.40
N ILE A 358 -11.30 25.26 -3.61
CA ILE A 358 -10.26 25.54 -2.64
C ILE A 358 -9.10 26.29 -3.31
N VAL A 359 -8.58 27.33 -2.65
CA VAL A 359 -7.30 27.94 -2.97
C VAL A 359 -6.25 27.40 -1.98
N THR A 360 -5.11 26.98 -2.48
CA THR A 360 -4.02 26.48 -1.66
C THR A 360 -2.76 27.26 -1.93
N LEU A 361 -2.05 27.64 -0.88
CA LEU A 361 -0.72 28.23 -0.90
C LEU A 361 0.28 27.16 -0.49
N CYS A 362 1.16 26.74 -1.40
CA CYS A 362 2.11 25.67 -1.19
C CYS A 362 3.57 26.15 -1.27
N HIS A 363 4.46 25.45 -0.59
CA HIS A 363 5.90 25.59 -0.80
C HIS A 363 6.27 25.15 -2.23
N HIS A 364 6.90 26.02 -3.02
CA HIS A 364 7.14 25.78 -4.45
C HIS A 364 7.98 24.51 -4.72
N ALA A 365 9.01 24.27 -3.92
CA ALA A 365 9.92 23.16 -4.17
C ALA A 365 9.38 21.79 -3.69
N THR A 366 8.56 21.75 -2.64
CA THR A 366 8.10 20.50 -2.01
C THR A 366 6.62 20.19 -2.25
N GLY A 367 5.83 21.17 -2.72
CA GLY A 367 4.39 21.08 -2.81
C GLY A 367 3.67 21.03 -1.45
N ALA A 368 4.39 21.21 -0.33
CA ALA A 368 3.78 21.17 0.99
C ALA A 368 2.82 22.35 1.20
N PRO A 369 1.55 22.10 1.58
CA PRO A 369 0.59 23.17 1.83
C PRO A 369 0.98 23.96 3.08
N LEU A 370 0.87 25.30 2.99
CA LEU A 370 1.10 26.23 4.11
C LEU A 370 -0.18 26.87 4.58
N ALA A 371 -1.06 27.20 3.64
CA ALA A 371 -2.34 27.79 3.95
C ALA A 371 -3.36 27.40 2.87
N MET A 372 -4.63 27.41 3.24
CA MET A 372 -5.74 27.13 2.35
C MET A 372 -6.97 27.92 2.70
N ALA A 373 -7.81 28.21 1.71
CA ALA A 373 -9.12 28.80 1.88
C ALA A 373 -10.12 28.18 0.90
N THR A 374 -11.39 28.17 1.29
CA THR A 374 -12.48 27.65 0.45
C THR A 374 -13.28 28.78 -0.14
N TYR A 375 -13.88 28.59 -1.32
CA TYR A 375 -14.80 29.53 -1.97
C TYR A 375 -15.94 28.80 -2.68
N SER A 376 -17.09 29.47 -2.78
CA SER A 376 -18.31 28.89 -3.37
C SER A 376 -18.38 28.98 -4.89
N GLY A 377 -17.59 29.85 -5.50
CA GLY A 377 -17.66 30.18 -6.92
C GLY A 377 -18.70 31.26 -7.26
N GLU A 378 -19.36 31.85 -6.27
CA GLU A 378 -20.25 33.01 -6.47
C GLU A 378 -19.46 34.27 -6.81
N LYS A 379 -20.10 35.29 -7.41
CA LYS A 379 -19.46 36.49 -7.96
C LYS A 379 -18.50 37.23 -7.01
N ASN A 380 -18.79 37.23 -5.70
CA ASN A 380 -17.94 37.86 -4.66
C ASN A 380 -17.16 36.85 -3.84
N ASP A 381 -17.39 35.55 -4.02
CA ASP A 381 -16.73 34.46 -3.33
C ASP A 381 -16.12 33.49 -4.41
N CYS A 382 -15.14 34.03 -5.11
CA CYS A 382 -14.41 33.34 -6.18
C CYS A 382 -12.91 33.33 -5.88
N GLU A 383 -12.15 32.61 -6.67
CA GLU A 383 -10.72 32.33 -6.45
C GLU A 383 -9.88 33.58 -6.15
N LEU A 384 -9.99 34.62 -6.95
CA LEU A 384 -9.13 35.82 -6.84
C LEU A 384 -9.29 36.60 -5.51
N PRO A 385 -10.50 36.98 -5.07
CA PRO A 385 -10.67 37.65 -3.78
C PRO A 385 -10.21 36.81 -2.60
N VAL A 386 -10.52 35.49 -2.65
CA VAL A 386 -10.17 34.59 -1.57
C VAL A 386 -8.63 34.33 -1.54
N ALA A 387 -7.98 34.22 -2.70
CA ALA A 387 -6.54 34.15 -2.81
C ALA A 387 -5.86 35.41 -2.25
N GLN A 388 -6.40 36.61 -2.52
CA GLN A 388 -5.88 37.85 -1.99
C GLN A 388 -5.98 37.90 -0.46
N THR A 389 -7.15 37.57 0.10
CA THR A 389 -7.36 37.50 1.56
C THR A 389 -6.37 36.50 2.18
N LEU A 390 -6.18 35.31 1.57
CA LEU A 390 -5.25 34.30 2.06
C LEU A 390 -3.81 34.82 2.07
N LEU A 391 -3.41 35.53 1.02
CA LEU A 391 -2.08 36.14 0.93
C LEU A 391 -1.88 37.25 1.95
N GLU A 392 -2.89 38.09 2.21
CA GLU A 392 -2.87 39.14 3.25
C GLU A 392 -2.73 38.54 4.67
N GLU A 393 -3.45 37.46 4.95
CA GLU A 393 -3.35 36.71 6.23
C GLU A 393 -1.96 36.15 6.47
N VAL A 394 -1.26 35.68 5.37
CA VAL A 394 0.05 35.04 5.43
C VAL A 394 1.20 36.07 5.32
N ALA A 395 0.98 37.23 4.70
CA ALA A 395 2.02 38.24 4.43
C ALA A 395 2.74 38.71 5.69
N GLY A 396 2.03 38.84 6.83
CA GLY A 396 2.63 39.19 8.11
C GLY A 396 3.64 38.19 8.67
N VAL A 397 3.56 36.96 8.21
CA VAL A 397 4.41 35.84 8.67
C VAL A 397 5.50 35.50 7.68
N LEU A 398 5.29 35.83 6.40
CA LEU A 398 6.21 35.51 5.29
C LEU A 398 6.68 36.80 4.58
N PRO A 399 7.40 37.69 5.24
CA PRO A 399 7.89 38.91 4.61
C PRO A 399 8.85 38.55 3.47
N ASN A 400 8.68 39.21 2.33
CA ASN A 400 9.52 39.04 1.11
C ASN A 400 9.43 37.65 0.44
N ALA A 401 8.37 36.89 0.64
CA ALA A 401 8.14 35.67 -0.12
C ALA A 401 7.76 35.99 -1.58
N ILE A 402 8.32 35.23 -2.51
CA ILE A 402 7.94 35.28 -3.92
C ILE A 402 6.79 34.30 -4.12
N VAL A 403 5.64 34.79 -4.58
CA VAL A 403 4.47 33.96 -4.88
C VAL A 403 4.34 33.80 -6.39
N THR A 404 4.27 32.58 -6.86
CA THR A 404 3.95 32.23 -8.26
C THR A 404 2.51 31.73 -8.34
N GLY A 405 1.79 32.12 -9.37
CA GLY A 405 0.44 31.66 -9.66
C GLY A 405 0.24 31.53 -11.18
N ASP A 406 -0.92 31.04 -11.57
CA ASP A 406 -1.29 31.03 -12.97
C ASP A 406 -1.66 32.42 -13.49
N ALA A 407 -2.03 32.52 -14.78
CA ALA A 407 -2.39 33.80 -15.42
C ALA A 407 -3.61 34.48 -14.77
N LEU A 408 -4.49 33.74 -14.11
CA LEU A 408 -5.65 34.27 -13.40
C LEU A 408 -5.22 35.19 -12.27
N HIS A 409 -4.18 34.83 -11.52
CA HIS A 409 -3.64 35.59 -10.40
C HIS A 409 -2.78 36.81 -10.82
N CYS A 410 -2.37 36.86 -12.11
CA CYS A 410 -1.56 37.96 -12.66
C CYS A 410 -2.39 39.13 -13.21
N GLN A 411 -3.70 39.16 -13.07
CA GLN A 411 -4.56 40.21 -13.59
C GLN A 411 -4.36 41.51 -12.80
N LYS A 412 -4.08 42.61 -13.52
CA LYS A 412 -4.04 43.95 -12.90
C LYS A 412 -5.44 44.32 -12.39
N LYS A 413 -5.55 44.71 -11.11
CA LYS A 413 -6.77 45.38 -10.59
C LYS A 413 -7.07 46.56 -11.50
N ARG A 414 -8.18 46.53 -12.24
CA ARG A 414 -8.79 47.78 -12.72
C ARG A 414 -9.29 48.50 -11.48
N ARG A 415 -8.68 49.68 -11.22
CA ARG A 415 -9.12 50.60 -10.18
C ARG A 415 -10.55 51.06 -10.46
#